data_c0fb059047e7c0cdd6dc1e64deea9ced
#
_entry.id   c0fb059047e7c0cdd6dc1e64deea9ced
#
_cell.length_a   1.000
_cell.length_b   1.000
_cell.length_c   1.000
_cell.angle_alpha   90.00
_cell.angle_beta   90.00
_cell.angle_gamma   90.00
#
_symmetry.space_group_name_H-M   'P 1'
#
loop_
_entity.id
_entity.type
_entity.pdbx_description
1 polymer ?
#
loop_
_entity_poly.entity_id
_entity_poly.type
_entity_poly.pdbx_seq_one_letter_code
_entity_poly.pdbx_strand_id
1 'polypeptide(L)'
;MHYWCDCISMWFLFQIEKILKKLSKLGPKKIVLTGVYFEEKKLGAATYDKRKDSTDYLFSERIPGSYHGTGDVFASALLSGLLNNFSLSESAQIAVNFTADSIRRTYNVKTDYRFGVNFEECIPDFLKELKLI
;
A
#
# COMPACT_ATOMS: atom_id res chain seq x y z
N MET A 1 -16.24 21.81 -14.26
CA MET A 1 -16.06 21.32 -12.88
C MET A 1 -15.02 20.22 -12.72
N HIS A 2 -14.64 19.51 -13.79
CA HIS A 2 -13.58 18.46 -13.74
C HIS A 2 -12.14 19.01 -13.71
N TYR A 3 -11.90 20.22 -14.15
CA TYR A 3 -10.53 20.78 -14.25
C TYR A 3 -9.84 21.09 -12.92
N TRP A 4 -10.59 21.30 -11.83
CA TRP A 4 -10.03 21.58 -10.52
C TRP A 4 -9.53 20.31 -9.79
N CYS A 5 -10.18 19.18 -10.02
CA CYS A 5 -9.73 17.90 -9.47
C CYS A 5 -8.39 17.47 -10.06
N ASP A 6 -8.20 17.65 -11.37
CA ASP A 6 -6.97 17.24 -12.05
C ASP A 6 -5.75 18.05 -11.58
N CYS A 7 -5.92 19.36 -11.38
CA CYS A 7 -4.85 20.22 -10.89
C CYS A 7 -4.43 19.88 -9.45
N ILE A 8 -5.39 19.61 -8.57
CA ILE A 8 -5.11 19.22 -7.18
C ILE A 8 -4.42 17.85 -7.13
N SER A 9 -4.90 16.89 -7.91
CA SER A 9 -4.28 15.56 -8.01
C SER A 9 -2.85 15.63 -8.55
N MET A 10 -2.61 16.42 -9.58
CA MET A 10 -1.26 16.64 -10.13
C MET A 10 -0.33 17.30 -9.12
N TRP A 11 -0.82 18.28 -8.35
CA TRP A 11 -0.01 18.91 -7.30
C TRP A 11 0.37 17.92 -6.20
N PHE A 12 -0.55 17.07 -5.76
CA PHE A 12 -0.30 16.00 -4.78
C PHE A 12 0.72 14.99 -5.28
N LEU A 13 0.60 14.55 -6.53
CA LEU A 13 1.57 13.65 -7.19
C LEU A 13 2.98 14.27 -7.14
N PHE A 14 3.09 15.53 -7.52
CA PHE A 14 4.37 16.23 -7.50
C PHE A 14 4.98 16.30 -6.09
N GLN A 15 4.16 16.57 -5.07
CA GLN A 15 4.62 16.61 -3.67
C GLN A 15 5.08 15.24 -3.18
N ILE A 16 4.35 14.17 -3.51
CA ILE A 16 4.71 12.80 -3.13
C ILE A 16 6.05 12.41 -3.77
N GLU A 17 6.23 12.64 -5.05
CA GLU A 17 7.49 12.35 -5.75
C GLU A 17 8.66 13.14 -5.15
N LYS A 18 8.45 14.40 -4.83
CA LYS A 18 9.46 15.25 -4.19
C LYS A 18 9.87 14.72 -2.82
N ILE A 19 8.90 14.25 -2.00
CA ILE A 19 9.15 13.65 -0.69
C ILE A 19 9.96 12.36 -0.86
N LEU A 20 9.53 11.47 -1.74
CA LEU A 20 10.18 10.18 -1.99
C LEU A 20 11.64 10.38 -2.45
N LYS A 21 11.88 11.31 -3.37
CA LYS A 21 13.23 11.65 -3.84
C LYS A 21 14.11 12.25 -2.74
N LYS A 22 13.55 13.10 -1.88
CA LYS A 22 14.26 13.63 -0.71
C LYS A 22 14.65 12.53 0.27
N LEU A 23 13.72 11.61 0.58
CA LEU A 23 13.99 10.47 1.46
C LEU A 23 15.09 9.57 0.88
N SER A 24 15.14 9.38 -0.44
CA SER A 24 16.19 8.57 -1.08
C SER A 24 17.59 9.13 -0.91
N LYS A 25 17.72 10.44 -0.71
CA LYS A 25 19.02 11.10 -0.42
C LYS A 25 19.57 10.76 0.95
N LEU A 26 18.74 10.27 1.87
CA LEU A 26 19.15 9.82 3.20
C LEU A 26 19.76 8.41 3.20
N GLY A 27 19.79 7.72 2.04
CA GLY A 27 20.42 6.43 1.88
C GLY A 27 19.56 5.33 1.26
N PRO A 28 18.24 5.21 1.58
CA PRO A 28 17.43 4.13 1.05
C PRO A 28 17.36 4.14 -0.48
N LYS A 29 17.47 2.95 -1.08
CA LYS A 29 17.34 2.79 -2.55
C LYS A 29 15.90 2.49 -2.99
N LYS A 30 15.11 1.94 -2.07
CA LYS A 30 13.70 1.60 -2.27
C LYS A 30 12.89 2.22 -1.14
N ILE A 31 11.86 2.94 -1.49
CA ILE A 31 11.01 3.67 -0.53
C ILE A 31 9.55 3.37 -0.84
N VAL A 32 8.78 3.15 0.21
CA VAL A 32 7.33 2.99 0.12
C VAL A 32 6.66 3.95 1.10
N LEU A 33 5.77 4.77 0.59
CA LEU A 33 4.94 5.68 1.37
C LEU A 33 3.52 5.13 1.39
N THR A 34 3.02 4.78 2.57
CA THR A 34 1.66 4.27 2.77
C THR A 34 0.66 5.39 3.07
N GLY A 35 -0.63 5.09 2.98
CA GLY A 35 -1.68 6.07 3.28
C GLY A 35 -1.87 7.10 2.18
N VAL A 36 -1.46 6.80 0.97
CA VAL A 36 -1.62 7.68 -0.19
C VAL A 36 -3.02 7.52 -0.79
N TYR A 37 -3.67 8.64 -1.07
CA TYR A 37 -4.96 8.66 -1.76
C TYR A 37 -5.12 9.91 -2.61
N PHE A 38 -5.79 9.78 -3.75
CA PHE A 38 -6.20 10.88 -4.62
C PHE A 38 -7.72 10.95 -4.77
N GLU A 39 -8.39 9.84 -4.48
CA GLU A 39 -9.84 9.71 -4.46
C GLU A 39 -10.27 9.23 -3.08
N GLU A 40 -11.40 9.74 -2.60
CA GLU A 40 -11.91 9.43 -1.26
C GLU A 40 -12.14 7.93 -1.00
N LYS A 41 -12.50 7.19 -2.07
CA LYS A 41 -12.81 5.76 -1.99
C LYS A 41 -11.62 4.84 -2.24
N LYS A 42 -10.43 5.39 -2.49
CA LYS A 42 -9.21 4.61 -2.74
C LYS A 42 -8.12 4.98 -1.76
N LEU A 43 -7.40 3.98 -1.31
CA LEU A 43 -6.26 4.12 -0.41
C LEU A 43 -5.16 3.17 -0.85
N GLY A 44 -3.91 3.58 -0.76
CA GLY A 44 -2.83 2.72 -1.19
C GLY A 44 -1.45 3.22 -0.77
N ALA A 45 -0.49 2.99 -1.66
CA ALA A 45 0.91 3.32 -1.44
C ALA A 45 1.54 3.94 -2.68
N ALA A 46 2.57 4.73 -2.47
CA ALA A 46 3.49 5.18 -3.50
C ALA A 46 4.85 4.53 -3.28
N THR A 47 5.48 4.08 -4.35
CA THR A 47 6.81 3.48 -4.31
C THR A 47 7.80 4.31 -5.12
N TYR A 48 9.05 4.33 -4.69
CA TYR A 48 10.16 4.93 -5.44
C TYR A 48 11.35 3.98 -5.43
N ASP A 49 11.83 3.63 -6.62
CA ASP A 49 13.06 2.89 -6.81
C ASP A 49 14.14 3.83 -7.36
N LYS A 50 15.14 4.13 -6.54
CA LYS A 50 16.24 5.05 -6.89
C LYS A 50 17.07 4.57 -8.08
N ARG A 51 17.23 3.25 -8.24
CA ARG A 51 18.02 2.68 -9.35
C ARG A 51 17.36 2.90 -10.70
N LYS A 52 16.02 2.86 -10.72
CA LYS A 52 15.21 3.04 -11.94
C LYS A 52 14.71 4.48 -12.09
N ASP A 53 14.89 5.32 -11.05
CA ASP A 53 14.28 6.66 -10.94
C ASP A 53 12.78 6.62 -11.31
N SER A 54 12.08 5.63 -10.77
CA SER A 54 10.66 5.39 -11.07
C SER A 54 9.80 5.44 -9.83
N THR A 55 8.65 6.08 -9.96
CA THR A 55 7.60 6.17 -8.94
C THR A 55 6.36 5.44 -9.45
N ASP A 56 5.79 4.56 -8.62
CA ASP A 56 4.54 3.86 -8.91
C ASP A 56 3.52 4.12 -7.81
N TYR A 57 2.24 4.08 -8.17
CA TYR A 57 1.11 4.26 -7.26
C TYR A 57 0.20 3.05 -7.32
N LEU A 58 -0.13 2.50 -6.16
CA LEU A 58 -0.82 1.23 -6.02
C LEU A 58 -1.97 1.41 -5.05
N PHE A 59 -3.19 1.18 -5.52
CA PHE A 59 -4.41 1.47 -4.77
C PHE A 59 -5.30 0.24 -4.62
N SER A 60 -6.09 0.25 -3.54
CA SER A 60 -7.24 -0.61 -3.35
C SER A 60 -8.44 0.21 -2.86
N GLU A 61 -9.57 -0.43 -2.73
CA GLU A 61 -10.76 0.16 -2.14
C GLU A 61 -10.50 0.56 -0.67
N ARG A 62 -10.88 1.78 -0.32
CA ARG A 62 -10.84 2.25 1.05
C ARG A 62 -12.04 1.70 1.82
N ILE A 63 -11.77 0.96 2.87
CA ILE A 63 -12.78 0.45 3.79
C ILE A 63 -12.91 1.41 4.96
N PRO A 64 -14.14 1.81 5.36
CA PRO A 64 -14.35 2.74 6.47
C PRO A 64 -13.81 2.20 7.79
N GLY A 65 -13.29 3.10 8.62
CA GLY A 65 -12.81 2.80 9.95
C GLY A 65 -11.30 2.99 10.12
N SER A 66 -10.86 2.81 11.35
CA SER A 66 -9.46 2.84 11.73
C SER A 66 -9.11 1.51 12.37
N TYR A 67 -8.07 0.86 11.90
CA TYR A 67 -7.68 -0.48 12.31
C TYR A 67 -6.24 -0.50 12.79
N HIS A 68 -5.99 -1.11 13.94
CA HIS A 68 -4.65 -1.26 14.48
C HIS A 68 -3.88 -2.39 13.78
N GLY A 69 -2.56 -2.26 13.70
CA GLY A 69 -1.68 -3.30 13.15
C GLY A 69 -1.61 -3.38 11.62
N THR A 70 -2.34 -2.53 10.90
CA THR A 70 -2.32 -2.53 9.42
C THR A 70 -0.94 -2.20 8.85
N GLY A 71 -0.19 -1.34 9.51
CA GLY A 71 1.20 -1.01 9.14
C GLY A 71 2.12 -2.22 9.20
N ASP A 72 2.00 -3.02 10.25
CA ASP A 72 2.81 -4.24 10.44
C ASP A 72 2.43 -5.32 9.43
N VAL A 73 1.14 -5.50 9.16
CA VAL A 73 0.62 -6.42 8.13
C VAL A 73 1.14 -6.01 6.74
N PHE A 74 1.05 -4.73 6.42
CA PHE A 74 1.57 -4.19 5.17
C PHE A 74 3.08 -4.42 5.03
N ALA A 75 3.86 -4.04 6.04
CA ALA A 75 5.32 -4.17 6.02
C ALA A 75 5.76 -5.63 5.86
N SER A 76 5.10 -6.55 6.56
CA SER A 76 5.38 -8.00 6.47
C SER A 76 5.07 -8.55 5.08
N ALA A 77 3.95 -8.16 4.49
CA ALA A 77 3.57 -8.58 3.14
C ALA A 77 4.51 -7.99 2.08
N LEU A 78 4.89 -6.71 2.21
CA LEU A 78 5.86 -6.06 1.33
C LEU A 78 7.20 -6.80 1.36
N LEU A 79 7.72 -7.09 2.54
CA LEU A 79 8.97 -7.82 2.72
C LEU A 79 8.89 -9.22 2.11
N SER A 80 7.77 -9.91 2.29
CA SER A 80 7.54 -11.24 1.69
C SER A 80 7.63 -11.19 0.16
N GLY A 81 7.04 -10.19 -0.48
CA GLY A 81 7.15 -9.99 -1.92
C GLY A 81 8.60 -9.77 -2.36
N LEU A 82 9.32 -8.88 -1.70
CA LEU A 82 10.72 -8.58 -2.02
C LEU A 82 11.63 -9.81 -1.84
N LEU A 83 11.43 -10.60 -0.79
CA LEU A 83 12.19 -11.84 -0.55
C LEU A 83 11.89 -12.96 -1.55
N ASN A 84 10.72 -12.91 -2.20
CA ASN A 84 10.34 -13.84 -3.27
C ASN A 84 10.61 -13.27 -4.67
N ASN A 85 11.52 -12.29 -4.77
CA ASN A 85 12.03 -11.70 -6.01
C ASN A 85 10.98 -10.91 -6.84
N PHE A 86 9.90 -10.49 -6.25
CA PHE A 86 9.00 -9.52 -6.88
C PHE A 86 9.65 -8.14 -6.92
N SER A 87 9.30 -7.33 -7.91
CA SER A 87 9.72 -5.93 -7.96
C SER A 87 9.15 -5.14 -6.79
N LEU A 88 9.65 -3.93 -6.56
CA LEU A 88 9.14 -3.06 -5.50
C LEU A 88 7.65 -2.75 -5.69
N SER A 89 7.22 -2.40 -6.91
CA SER A 89 5.82 -2.10 -7.19
C SER A 89 4.91 -3.31 -7.09
N GLU A 90 5.36 -4.48 -7.58
CA GLU A 90 4.61 -5.74 -7.42
C GLU A 90 4.46 -6.12 -5.96
N SER A 91 5.54 -6.05 -5.18
CA SER A 91 5.53 -6.34 -3.73
C SER A 91 4.60 -5.38 -2.98
N ALA A 92 4.60 -4.11 -3.35
CA ALA A 92 3.72 -3.11 -2.76
C ALA A 92 2.25 -3.35 -3.14
N GLN A 93 1.96 -3.79 -4.37
CA GLN A 93 0.59 -4.14 -4.76
C GLN A 93 0.07 -5.35 -3.98
N ILE A 94 0.89 -6.38 -3.82
CA ILE A 94 0.56 -7.55 -2.99
C ILE A 94 0.28 -7.10 -1.54
N ALA A 95 1.11 -6.22 -0.99
CA ALA A 95 0.93 -5.70 0.36
C ALA A 95 -0.34 -4.86 0.51
N VAL A 96 -0.66 -4.02 -0.48
CA VAL A 96 -1.91 -3.24 -0.53
C VAL A 96 -3.12 -4.17 -0.55
N ASN A 97 -3.11 -5.19 -1.40
CA ASN A 97 -4.20 -6.16 -1.53
C ASN A 97 -4.41 -6.93 -0.22
N PHE A 98 -3.37 -7.52 0.32
CA PHE A 98 -3.44 -8.30 1.55
C PHE A 98 -3.93 -7.47 2.74
N THR A 99 -3.45 -6.25 2.87
CA THR A 99 -3.89 -5.34 3.95
C THR A 99 -5.35 -4.95 3.77
N ALA A 100 -5.78 -4.59 2.56
CA ALA A 100 -7.17 -4.24 2.28
C ALA A 100 -8.13 -5.40 2.51
N ASP A 101 -7.76 -6.62 2.11
CA ASP A 101 -8.56 -7.82 2.32
C ASP A 101 -8.70 -8.14 3.81
N SER A 102 -7.61 -8.00 4.57
CA SER A 102 -7.62 -8.17 6.03
C SER A 102 -8.55 -7.15 6.72
N ILE A 103 -8.52 -5.90 6.30
CA ILE A 103 -9.43 -4.85 6.79
C ILE A 103 -10.88 -5.17 6.40
N ARG A 104 -11.14 -5.54 5.16
CA ARG A 104 -12.47 -5.89 4.67
C ARG A 104 -13.06 -7.06 5.45
N ARG A 105 -12.25 -8.08 5.73
CA ARG A 105 -12.65 -9.23 6.56
C ARG A 105 -13.06 -8.78 7.96
N THR A 106 -12.22 -8.00 8.60
CA THR A 106 -12.47 -7.45 9.94
C THR A 106 -13.76 -6.62 9.98
N TYR A 107 -13.96 -5.77 8.98
CA TYR A 107 -15.16 -4.94 8.84
C TYR A 107 -16.43 -5.80 8.69
N ASN A 108 -16.39 -6.83 7.86
CA ASN A 108 -17.54 -7.69 7.57
C ASN A 108 -17.96 -8.54 8.77
N VAL A 109 -17.01 -9.05 9.54
CA VAL A 109 -17.31 -9.87 10.74
C VAL A 109 -17.52 -9.01 11.99
N LYS A 110 -17.40 -7.69 11.87
CA LYS A 110 -17.61 -6.73 12.96
C LYS A 110 -16.76 -7.02 14.20
N THR A 111 -15.56 -7.56 14.02
CA THR A 111 -14.60 -7.77 15.09
C THR A 111 -14.19 -6.42 15.67
N ASP A 112 -13.97 -6.38 16.99
CA ASP A 112 -13.48 -5.18 17.65
C ASP A 112 -12.12 -4.76 17.07
N TYR A 113 -12.07 -3.55 16.50
CA TYR A 113 -10.88 -2.99 15.85
C TYR A 113 -9.64 -2.93 16.75
N ARG A 114 -9.83 -2.97 18.08
CA ARG A 114 -8.75 -2.94 19.06
C ARG A 114 -7.88 -4.19 19.05
N PHE A 115 -8.40 -5.32 18.55
CA PHE A 115 -7.67 -6.59 18.45
C PHE A 115 -6.88 -6.73 17.15
N GLY A 116 -6.83 -5.69 16.32
CA GLY A 116 -6.15 -5.71 15.03
C GLY A 116 -7.04 -6.23 13.91
N VAL A 117 -6.42 -6.58 12.79
CA VAL A 117 -7.13 -7.06 11.60
C VAL A 117 -7.08 -8.59 11.48
N ASN A 118 -8.16 -9.18 10.97
CA ASN A 118 -8.27 -10.62 10.74
C ASN A 118 -7.54 -11.01 9.45
N PHE A 119 -6.23 -11.10 9.51
CA PHE A 119 -5.40 -11.39 8.34
C PHE A 119 -5.24 -12.89 8.06
N GLU A 120 -5.46 -13.75 9.05
CA GLU A 120 -5.18 -15.18 8.97
C GLU A 120 -5.98 -15.86 7.86
N GLU A 121 -7.23 -15.49 7.70
CA GLU A 121 -8.10 -16.04 6.66
C GLU A 121 -7.77 -15.54 5.25
N CYS A 122 -6.98 -14.48 5.14
CA CYS A 122 -6.51 -13.93 3.88
C CYS A 122 -5.16 -14.54 3.43
N ILE A 123 -4.50 -15.32 4.28
CA ILE A 123 -3.20 -15.94 3.99
C ILE A 123 -3.23 -16.83 2.73
N PRO A 124 -4.25 -17.68 2.49
CA PRO A 124 -4.25 -18.51 1.28
C PRO A 124 -4.21 -17.69 -0.01
N ASP A 125 -4.96 -16.60 -0.11
CA ASP A 125 -4.96 -15.75 -1.29
C ASP A 125 -3.65 -14.95 -1.40
N PHE A 126 -3.10 -14.51 -0.30
CA PHE A 126 -1.77 -13.89 -0.24
C PHE A 126 -0.66 -14.84 -0.76
N LEU A 127 -0.69 -16.12 -0.37
CA LEU A 127 0.26 -17.11 -0.86
C LEU A 127 0.12 -17.39 -2.36
N LYS A 128 -1.11 -17.33 -2.90
CA LYS A 128 -1.35 -17.42 -4.35
C LYS A 128 -0.76 -16.22 -5.08
N GLU A 129 -0.93 -15.01 -4.57
CA GLU A 129 -0.32 -13.81 -5.16
C GLU A 129 1.22 -13.89 -5.16
N LEU A 130 1.80 -14.48 -4.12
CA LEU A 130 3.23 -14.77 -4.04
C LEU A 130 3.67 -15.96 -4.89
N LYS A 131 2.76 -16.66 -5.55
CA LYS A 131 3.01 -17.87 -6.36
C LYS A 131 3.66 -19.00 -5.55
N LEU A 132 3.33 -19.11 -4.27
CA LEU A 132 3.85 -20.13 -3.37
C LEU A 132 2.93 -21.36 -3.26
N ILE A 133 1.70 -21.21 -3.70
CA ILE A 133 0.72 -22.30 -3.81
C ILE A 133 -0.11 -22.18 -5.09
#